data_1e822fb4f206fd83414550e660ea1bc4
#
_entry.id   1e822fb4f206fd83414550e660ea1bc4
#
_cell.length_a   1.000
_cell.length_b   1.000
_cell.length_c   1.000
_cell.angle_alpha   90.00
_cell.angle_beta   90.00
_cell.angle_gamma   90.00
#
_symmetry.space_group_name_H-M   'P 1'
#
loop_
_entity.id
_entity.type
_entity.pdbx_description
1 polymer ?
#
loop_
_entity_poly.entity_id
_entity_poly.type
_entity_poly.pdbx_seq_one_letter_code
_entity_poly.pdbx_strand_id
1 'polypeptide(L)'
;RGNVETRLRKIVEQDEVDGTILAAAGLARLGFKSFSGLKFIYLSMQEMVPAAGQGAIAIQSRYEDKELFTVLGNPDTQRAVITERKILDGQGGGCQVALGVCMHNQKLYFFDEAFGRFSFDCENLNEKEIMNKIDEFVR
;
A
#
# COMPACT_ATOMS: atom_id res chain seq x y z
N ARG A 1 10.35 3.21 -17.69
CA ARG A 1 9.11 2.44 -17.81
C ARG A 1 9.45 1.05 -18.36
N GLY A 2 8.63 0.05 -18.13
CA GLY A 2 8.81 -1.30 -18.60
C GLY A 2 8.25 -2.34 -17.62
N ASN A 3 8.23 -3.61 -18.05
CA ASN A 3 7.86 -4.72 -17.18
C ASN A 3 8.92 -4.95 -16.09
N VAL A 4 8.65 -5.86 -15.15
CA VAL A 4 9.55 -6.13 -14.00
C VAL A 4 10.95 -6.49 -14.46
N GLU A 5 11.08 -7.44 -15.40
CA GLU A 5 12.38 -7.90 -15.92
C GLU A 5 13.16 -6.76 -16.58
N THR A 6 12.51 -5.97 -17.43
CA THR A 6 13.12 -4.79 -18.07
C THR A 6 13.63 -3.79 -17.03
N ARG A 7 12.90 -3.58 -15.95
CA ARG A 7 13.30 -2.66 -14.88
C ARG A 7 14.51 -3.20 -14.11
N LEU A 8 14.54 -4.50 -13.81
CA LEU A 8 15.69 -5.14 -13.16
C LEU A 8 16.93 -5.08 -14.04
N ARG A 9 16.77 -5.37 -15.35
CA ARG A 9 17.87 -5.32 -16.31
C ARG A 9 18.48 -3.93 -16.42
N LYS A 10 17.66 -2.89 -16.46
CA LYS A 10 18.14 -1.51 -16.53
C LYS A 10 19.03 -1.11 -15.37
N ILE A 11 18.76 -1.59 -14.15
CA ILE A 11 19.62 -1.31 -12.99
C ILE A 11 21.01 -1.93 -13.18
N VAL A 12 21.10 -3.11 -13.82
CA VAL A 12 22.38 -3.79 -14.04
C VAL A 12 23.15 -3.20 -15.22
N GLU A 13 22.43 -2.74 -16.25
CA GLU A 13 23.02 -2.31 -17.54
C GLU A 13 23.24 -0.79 -17.62
N GLN A 14 22.62 0.00 -16.76
CA GLN A 14 22.62 1.47 -16.84
C GLN A 14 23.01 2.06 -15.50
N ASP A 15 24.00 2.94 -15.47
CA ASP A 15 24.46 3.65 -14.26
C ASP A 15 23.56 4.84 -13.86
N GLU A 16 22.31 4.86 -14.35
CA GLU A 16 21.39 5.98 -14.09
C GLU A 16 20.67 5.87 -12.74
N VAL A 17 20.57 4.64 -12.21
CA VAL A 17 19.84 4.37 -10.95
C VAL A 17 20.50 3.23 -10.17
N ASP A 18 20.63 3.40 -8.85
CA ASP A 18 21.21 2.39 -7.96
C ASP A 18 20.21 1.29 -7.54
N GLY A 19 18.93 1.50 -7.75
CA GLY A 19 17.90 0.54 -7.35
C GLY A 19 16.50 0.90 -7.82
N THR A 20 15.55 0.01 -7.55
CA THR A 20 14.13 0.24 -7.81
C THR A 20 13.25 -0.42 -6.76
N ILE A 21 12.10 0.16 -6.49
CA ILE A 21 11.09 -0.42 -5.61
C ILE A 21 10.08 -1.17 -6.45
N LEU A 22 9.83 -2.42 -6.07
CA LEU A 22 8.88 -3.32 -6.72
C LEU A 22 7.99 -4.00 -5.68
N ALA A 23 6.75 -4.31 -6.06
CA ALA A 23 5.88 -5.14 -5.23
C ALA A 23 6.43 -6.57 -5.12
N ALA A 24 6.69 -7.04 -3.90
CA ALA A 24 7.19 -8.38 -3.63
C ALA A 24 6.27 -9.47 -4.22
N ALA A 25 4.94 -9.26 -4.16
CA ALA A 25 3.96 -10.14 -4.78
C ALA A 25 4.14 -10.26 -6.32
N GLY A 26 4.54 -9.18 -6.98
CA GLY A 26 4.85 -9.20 -8.43
C GLY A 26 6.07 -10.06 -8.75
N LEU A 27 7.13 -9.92 -7.96
CA LEU A 27 8.34 -10.75 -8.09
C LEU A 27 8.02 -12.23 -7.84
N ALA A 28 7.27 -12.53 -6.79
CA ALA A 28 6.86 -13.90 -6.44
C ALA A 28 6.03 -14.56 -7.56
N ARG A 29 5.04 -13.85 -8.11
CA ARG A 29 4.20 -14.37 -9.22
C ARG A 29 5.01 -14.66 -10.48
N LEU A 30 6.05 -13.87 -10.76
CA LEU A 30 6.93 -14.06 -11.90
C LEU A 30 8.08 -15.04 -11.62
N GLY A 31 8.15 -15.61 -10.41
CA GLY A 31 9.18 -16.56 -10.02
C GLY A 31 10.57 -15.95 -9.81
N PHE A 32 10.70 -14.63 -9.71
CA PHE A 32 11.96 -13.97 -9.43
C PHE A 32 12.34 -14.11 -7.97
N LYS A 33 13.25 -15.02 -7.67
CA LYS A 33 13.88 -15.18 -6.34
C LYS A 33 15.20 -14.44 -6.24
N SER A 34 15.86 -14.23 -7.37
CA SER A 34 17.12 -13.51 -7.52
C SER A 34 17.23 -12.94 -8.92
N PHE A 35 18.12 -11.99 -9.12
CA PHE A 35 18.50 -11.48 -10.45
C PHE A 35 19.99 -11.18 -10.41
N SER A 36 20.72 -11.64 -11.46
CA SER A 36 22.17 -11.49 -11.50
C SER A 36 22.59 -10.03 -11.34
N GLY A 37 23.55 -9.78 -10.45
CA GLY A 37 24.04 -8.41 -10.17
C GLY A 37 23.17 -7.60 -9.22
N LEU A 38 22.00 -8.11 -8.76
CA LEU A 38 21.12 -7.39 -7.86
C LEU A 38 20.91 -8.11 -6.52
N LYS A 39 20.80 -7.32 -5.46
CA LYS A 39 20.36 -7.76 -4.14
C LYS A 39 18.89 -7.38 -3.94
N PHE A 40 18.06 -8.35 -3.54
CA PHE A 40 16.67 -8.08 -3.14
C PHE A 40 16.60 -7.85 -1.64
N ILE A 41 16.00 -6.74 -1.25
CA ILE A 41 15.78 -6.35 0.14
C ILE A 41 14.28 -6.18 0.35
N TYR A 42 13.73 -6.89 1.33
CA TYR A 42 12.33 -6.69 1.73
C TYR A 42 12.25 -5.51 2.68
N LEU A 43 11.42 -4.54 2.34
CA LEU A 43 11.11 -3.41 3.21
C LEU A 43 9.87 -3.77 4.05
N SER A 44 9.97 -3.52 5.35
CA SER A 44 8.82 -3.61 6.24
C SER A 44 7.84 -2.45 5.98
N MET A 45 6.59 -2.59 6.46
CA MET A 45 5.61 -1.51 6.39
C MET A 45 6.01 -0.28 7.21
N GLN A 46 6.91 -0.44 8.18
CA GLN A 46 7.49 0.69 8.92
C GLN A 46 8.56 1.43 8.13
N GLU A 47 9.33 0.73 7.30
CA GLU A 47 10.35 1.34 6.44
C GLU A 47 9.73 2.01 5.23
N MET A 48 8.68 1.39 4.68
CA MET A 48 7.96 1.92 3.54
C MET A 48 6.45 1.69 3.69
N VAL A 49 5.74 2.73 4.12
CA VAL A 49 4.29 2.67 4.23
C VAL A 49 3.67 2.70 2.83
N PRO A 50 2.86 1.70 2.46
CA PRO A 50 2.21 1.69 1.15
C PRO A 50 1.19 2.82 0.97
N ALA A 51 0.88 3.15 -0.27
CA ALA A 51 -0.23 4.05 -0.58
C ALA A 51 -1.59 3.40 -0.23
N ALA A 52 -2.60 4.23 0.04
CA ALA A 52 -3.95 3.77 0.36
C ALA A 52 -4.51 2.79 -0.68
N GLY A 53 -4.96 1.63 -0.22
CA GLY A 53 -5.51 0.57 -1.06
C GLY A 53 -4.49 -0.18 -1.91
N GLN A 54 -3.20 0.03 -1.72
CA GLN A 54 -2.18 -0.65 -2.48
C GLN A 54 -2.19 -2.17 -2.19
N GLY A 55 -2.18 -2.95 -3.26
CA GLY A 55 -2.21 -4.42 -3.19
C GLY A 55 -3.62 -5.03 -3.09
N ALA A 56 -4.65 -4.24 -2.81
CA ALA A 56 -6.02 -4.71 -2.85
C ALA A 56 -6.50 -4.91 -4.30
N ILE A 57 -7.19 -6.02 -4.53
CA ILE A 57 -7.81 -6.32 -5.82
C ILE A 57 -9.27 -5.88 -5.76
N ALA A 58 -9.67 -4.97 -6.66
CA ALA A 58 -11.05 -4.55 -6.81
C ALA A 58 -11.73 -5.36 -7.93
N ILE A 59 -12.93 -5.86 -7.64
CA ILE A 59 -13.79 -6.53 -8.62
C ILE A 59 -14.90 -5.56 -8.99
N GLN A 60 -14.98 -5.24 -10.27
CA GLN A 60 -16.06 -4.42 -10.82
C GLN A 60 -17.07 -5.31 -11.55
N SER A 61 -18.35 -5.16 -11.23
CA SER A 61 -19.45 -5.85 -11.89
C SER A 61 -20.54 -4.85 -12.29
N ARG A 62 -21.51 -5.30 -13.07
CA ARG A 62 -22.77 -4.57 -13.22
C ARG A 62 -23.52 -4.59 -11.88
N TYR A 63 -24.39 -3.63 -11.67
CA TYR A 63 -25.13 -3.53 -10.41
C TYR A 63 -26.00 -4.75 -10.14
N GLU A 64 -26.68 -5.25 -11.17
CA GLU A 64 -27.53 -6.45 -11.12
C GLU A 64 -26.77 -7.74 -10.81
N ASP A 65 -25.45 -7.78 -11.12
CA ASP A 65 -24.60 -8.96 -10.91
C ASP A 65 -23.83 -8.91 -9.56
N LYS A 66 -24.01 -7.86 -8.78
CA LYS A 66 -23.26 -7.61 -7.54
C LYS A 66 -23.26 -8.81 -6.59
N GLU A 67 -24.41 -9.44 -6.42
CA GLU A 67 -24.58 -10.55 -5.48
C GLU A 67 -23.75 -11.78 -5.88
N LEU A 68 -23.52 -12.00 -7.18
CA LEU A 68 -22.72 -13.13 -7.69
C LEU A 68 -21.27 -13.05 -7.24
N PHE A 69 -20.75 -11.85 -6.99
CA PHE A 69 -19.35 -11.61 -6.64
C PHE A 69 -19.12 -11.40 -5.15
N THR A 70 -20.19 -11.37 -4.34
CA THR A 70 -20.08 -11.13 -2.88
C THR A 70 -19.25 -12.22 -2.20
N VAL A 71 -19.32 -13.44 -2.67
CA VAL A 71 -18.56 -14.59 -2.17
C VAL A 71 -17.04 -14.43 -2.31
N LEU A 72 -16.58 -13.59 -3.23
CA LEU A 72 -15.16 -13.30 -3.44
C LEU A 72 -14.66 -12.16 -2.54
N GLY A 73 -15.56 -11.47 -1.86
CA GLY A 73 -15.22 -10.36 -0.96
C GLY A 73 -14.50 -10.86 0.29
N ASN A 74 -13.53 -10.08 0.76
CA ASN A 74 -12.89 -10.25 2.06
C ASN A 74 -13.25 -9.03 2.92
N PRO A 75 -14.03 -9.22 4.01
CA PRO A 75 -14.50 -8.10 4.85
C PRO A 75 -13.35 -7.30 5.48
N ASP A 76 -12.29 -7.97 5.91
CA ASP A 76 -11.15 -7.30 6.55
C ASP A 76 -10.39 -6.43 5.55
N THR A 77 -10.16 -6.94 4.35
CA THR A 77 -9.56 -6.16 3.26
C THR A 77 -10.45 -4.98 2.87
N GLN A 78 -11.76 -5.20 2.79
CA GLN A 78 -12.71 -4.13 2.47
C GLN A 78 -12.69 -3.03 3.54
N ARG A 79 -12.73 -3.40 4.82
CA ARG A 79 -12.64 -2.45 5.93
C ARG A 79 -11.32 -1.67 5.87
N ALA A 80 -10.20 -2.35 5.69
CA ALA A 80 -8.89 -1.73 5.60
C ALA A 80 -8.85 -0.69 4.47
N VAL A 81 -9.22 -1.06 3.25
CA VAL A 81 -9.19 -0.18 2.08
C VAL A 81 -10.13 1.03 2.23
N ILE A 82 -11.34 0.82 2.79
CA ILE A 82 -12.28 1.93 3.03
C ILE A 82 -11.68 2.92 4.04
N THR A 83 -11.11 2.42 5.14
CA THR A 83 -10.47 3.26 6.16
C THR A 83 -9.28 4.02 5.60
N GLU A 84 -8.39 3.34 4.89
CA GLU A 84 -7.21 3.95 4.26
C GLU A 84 -7.59 5.07 3.28
N ARG A 85 -8.61 4.85 2.45
CA ARG A 85 -9.11 5.87 1.50
C ARG A 85 -9.73 7.07 2.20
N LYS A 86 -10.49 6.87 3.26
CA LYS A 86 -11.06 7.97 4.03
C LYS A 86 -9.97 8.83 4.70
N ILE A 87 -8.90 8.19 5.19
CA ILE A 87 -7.75 8.90 5.72
C ILE A 87 -7.11 9.75 4.63
N LEU A 88 -6.85 9.15 3.46
CA LEU A 88 -6.29 9.87 2.32
C LEU A 88 -7.17 11.07 1.90
N ASP A 89 -8.49 10.89 1.83
CA ASP A 89 -9.44 11.94 1.46
C ASP A 89 -9.45 13.07 2.51
N GLY A 90 -9.37 12.72 3.81
CA GLY A 90 -9.32 13.69 4.91
C GLY A 90 -8.05 14.54 4.94
N GLN A 91 -6.95 14.03 4.41
CA GLN A 91 -5.67 14.74 4.31
C GLN A 91 -5.48 15.52 2.99
N GLY A 92 -6.58 15.85 2.32
CA GLY A 92 -6.54 16.64 1.09
C GLY A 92 -6.36 15.83 -0.20
N GLY A 93 -6.55 14.55 -0.12
CA GLY A 93 -6.61 13.49 -1.10
C GLY A 93 -6.08 13.72 -2.52
N GLY A 94 -5.38 12.76 -3.06
CA GLY A 94 -4.98 12.71 -4.46
C GLY A 94 -3.65 11.98 -4.67
N CYS A 95 -3.41 11.54 -5.89
CA CYS A 95 -2.18 10.82 -6.27
C CYS A 95 -0.91 11.67 -6.19
N GLN A 96 -1.00 12.95 -5.84
CA GLN A 96 0.12 13.89 -5.77
C GLN A 96 0.57 14.17 -4.33
N VAL A 97 -0.16 13.68 -3.33
CA VAL A 97 0.21 13.83 -1.92
C VAL A 97 1.19 12.72 -1.55
N ALA A 98 2.32 13.09 -0.95
CA ALA A 98 3.32 12.15 -0.45
C ALA A 98 2.85 11.54 0.88
N LEU A 99 1.78 10.75 0.80
CA LEU A 99 1.11 10.11 1.93
C LEU A 99 1.09 8.61 1.74
N GLY A 100 1.54 7.89 2.76
CA GLY A 100 1.38 6.44 2.89
C GLY A 100 0.38 6.13 3.99
N VAL A 101 -0.55 5.23 3.74
CA VAL A 101 -1.45 4.68 4.76
C VAL A 101 -1.79 3.24 4.45
N CYS A 102 -1.58 2.37 5.42
CA CYS A 102 -1.85 0.95 5.29
C CYS A 102 -2.38 0.38 6.59
N MET A 103 -3.48 -0.34 6.51
CA MET A 103 -4.06 -1.08 7.63
C MET A 103 -3.81 -2.57 7.42
N HIS A 104 -2.98 -3.17 8.27
CA HIS A 104 -2.61 -4.56 8.18
C HIS A 104 -2.56 -5.21 9.56
N ASN A 105 -3.19 -6.39 9.71
CA ASN A 105 -3.26 -7.11 10.99
C ASN A 105 -3.68 -6.22 12.16
N GLN A 106 -4.76 -5.47 11.97
CA GLN A 106 -5.35 -4.57 12.97
C GLN A 106 -4.40 -3.45 13.46
N LYS A 107 -3.34 -3.21 12.73
CA LYS A 107 -2.41 -2.11 12.95
C LYS A 107 -2.46 -1.16 11.76
N LEU A 108 -2.50 0.14 12.06
CA LEU A 108 -2.41 1.19 11.06
C LEU A 108 -0.98 1.71 11.01
N TYR A 109 -0.47 1.82 9.80
CA TYR A 109 0.79 2.46 9.45
C TYR A 109 0.49 3.71 8.65
N PHE A 110 1.12 4.80 9.02
CA PHE A 110 0.92 6.11 8.39
C PHE A 110 2.27 6.77 8.12
N PHE A 111 2.35 7.46 7.00
CA PHE A 111 3.48 8.30 6.63
C PHE A 111 2.95 9.56 5.95
N ASP A 112 3.46 10.68 6.37
CA ASP A 112 3.27 11.97 5.72
C ASP A 112 4.62 12.68 5.58
N GLU A 113 4.85 13.39 4.49
CA GLU A 113 6.13 14.06 4.21
C GLU A 113 6.48 15.12 5.27
N ALA A 114 5.48 15.84 5.78
CA ALA A 114 5.68 16.91 6.77
C ALA A 114 5.83 16.38 8.20
N PHE A 115 5.07 15.32 8.56
CA PHE A 115 4.96 14.84 9.93
C PHE A 115 5.73 13.55 10.20
N GLY A 116 6.21 12.85 9.15
CA GLY A 116 6.96 11.62 9.28
C GLY A 116 6.09 10.36 9.38
N ARG A 117 6.56 9.37 10.13
CA ARG A 117 5.95 8.04 10.24
C ARG A 117 5.47 7.76 11.64
N PHE A 118 4.30 7.11 11.75
CA PHE A 118 3.86 6.50 12.98
C PHE A 118 3.00 5.25 12.71
N SER A 119 2.74 4.48 13.75
CA SER A 119 1.83 3.34 13.68
C SER A 119 1.17 3.10 15.04
N PHE A 120 -0.04 2.59 15.03
CA PHE A 120 -0.75 2.22 16.25
C PHE A 120 -1.71 1.05 16.01
N ASP A 121 -2.03 0.33 17.09
CA ASP A 121 -3.02 -0.73 17.04
C ASP A 121 -4.43 -0.13 16.96
N CYS A 122 -5.24 -0.67 16.06
CA CYS A 122 -6.60 -0.23 15.78
C CYS A 122 -7.65 -1.35 15.93
N GLU A 123 -7.32 -2.44 16.64
CA GLU A 123 -8.17 -3.61 16.81
C GLU A 123 -9.57 -3.27 17.32
N ASN A 124 -9.65 -2.43 18.35
CA ASN A 124 -10.91 -2.05 19.01
C ASN A 124 -11.35 -0.62 18.70
N LEU A 125 -10.72 0.01 17.72
CA LEU A 125 -11.04 1.38 17.35
C LEU A 125 -12.08 1.42 16.24
N ASN A 126 -13.07 2.28 16.39
CA ASN A 126 -13.93 2.65 15.29
C ASN A 126 -13.23 3.67 14.37
N GLU A 127 -13.84 3.92 13.22
CA GLU A 127 -13.26 4.78 12.18
C GLU A 127 -13.00 6.21 12.70
N LYS A 128 -13.91 6.77 13.49
CA LYS A 128 -13.77 8.13 14.04
C LYS A 128 -12.59 8.23 15.02
N GLU A 129 -12.39 7.20 15.82
CA GLU A 129 -11.27 7.12 16.75
C GLU A 129 -9.93 7.01 16.01
N ILE A 130 -9.91 6.25 14.92
CA ILE A 130 -8.74 6.17 14.04
C ILE A 130 -8.42 7.54 13.45
N MET A 131 -9.41 8.24 12.90
CA MET A 131 -9.24 9.58 12.34
C MET A 131 -8.73 10.57 13.39
N ASN A 132 -9.31 10.57 14.60
CA ASN A 132 -8.86 11.45 15.69
C ASN A 132 -7.38 11.23 16.04
N LYS A 133 -6.91 9.97 16.10
CA LYS A 133 -5.50 9.66 16.37
C LYS A 133 -4.57 10.20 15.29
N ILE A 134 -5.01 10.16 14.03
CA ILE A 134 -4.24 10.73 12.91
C ILE A 134 -4.20 12.24 13.04
N ASP A 135 -5.34 12.88 13.30
CA ASP A 135 -5.43 14.33 13.48
C ASP A 135 -4.58 14.85 14.63
N GLU A 136 -4.45 14.07 15.72
CA GLU A 136 -3.56 14.39 16.85
C GLU A 136 -2.09 14.35 16.43
N PHE A 137 -1.72 13.47 15.50
CA PHE A 137 -0.35 13.32 15.02
C PHE A 137 0.04 14.40 14.00
N VAL A 138 -0.89 14.82 13.15
CA VAL A 138 -0.64 15.79 12.06
C VAL A 138 -0.93 17.26 12.47
N ARG A 139 -1.09 17.53 13.73
CA ARG A 139 -1.18 18.89 14.33
C ARG A 139 0.16 19.34 14.86
#